data_bd7664956c6ac974f5279daafa5b1fda
#
_entry.id   bd7664956c6ac974f5279daafa5b1fda
#
_cell.length_a   1.000
_cell.length_b   1.000
_cell.length_c   1.000
_cell.angle_alpha   90.00
_cell.angle_beta   90.00
_cell.angle_gamma   90.00
#
_symmetry.space_group_name_H-M   'P 1'
#
loop_
_entity.id
_entity.type
_entity.pdbx_description
1 polymer ?
#
loop_
_entity_poly.entity_id
_entity_poly.type
_entity_poly.pdbx_seq_one_letter_code
_entity_poly.pdbx_strand_id
1 'polypeptide(L)'
;PAIAEDYSAFLRLYADAYFKTLRDALQWHAPNHLLLGGRFAVSTPEAITSCARYCDLLSFNLYTPLPGQGLDDSLLARLDKPVLISEFHFGSRDRGPFWGGVSEAANERARGDSYRTFLEAALKSPYIVGAHWFQYLDQPASGRLLDGENGHIGLVGITGLPFAGFVDTVRRSNLAALSRLSAMARSMPAVEPLPPREDSAGS
;
A
#
# COMPACT_ATOMS: atom_id res chain seq x y z
N PRO A 1 -8.36 27.98 17.55
CA PRO A 1 -9.19 27.54 16.41
C PRO A 1 -8.68 28.13 15.09
N ALA A 2 -8.58 29.47 14.92
CA ALA A 2 -8.17 30.12 13.67
C ALA A 2 -6.81 29.65 13.13
N ILE A 3 -5.79 29.55 13.99
CA ILE A 3 -4.44 29.08 13.57
C ILE A 3 -4.48 27.65 13.03
N ALA A 4 -5.27 26.75 13.61
CA ALA A 4 -5.38 25.38 13.14
C ALA A 4 -6.10 25.32 11.77
N GLU A 5 -7.09 26.17 11.56
CA GLU A 5 -7.79 26.32 10.28
C GLU A 5 -6.86 26.87 9.20
N ASP A 6 -6.03 27.86 9.53
CA ASP A 6 -5.02 28.41 8.62
C ASP A 6 -3.96 27.36 8.23
N TYR A 7 -3.48 26.55 9.18
CA TYR A 7 -2.56 25.45 8.87
C TYR A 7 -3.21 24.38 8.01
N SER A 8 -4.45 23.99 8.26
CA SER A 8 -5.20 23.05 7.43
C SER A 8 -5.39 23.58 6.00
N ALA A 9 -5.74 24.87 5.86
CA ALA A 9 -5.88 25.52 4.57
C ALA A 9 -4.55 25.58 3.81
N PHE A 10 -3.46 25.95 4.48
CA PHE A 10 -2.12 25.96 3.89
C PHE A 10 -1.67 24.56 3.47
N LEU A 11 -1.90 23.55 4.30
CA LEU A 11 -1.55 22.17 3.99
C LEU A 11 -2.29 21.66 2.74
N ARG A 12 -3.56 22.04 2.57
CA ARG A 12 -4.32 21.72 1.35
C ARG A 12 -3.71 22.36 0.11
N LEU A 13 -3.38 23.66 0.18
CA LEU A 13 -2.73 24.35 -0.95
C LEU A 13 -1.40 23.73 -1.31
N TYR A 14 -0.59 23.39 -0.30
CA TYR A 14 0.70 22.73 -0.50
C TYR A 14 0.55 21.34 -1.14
N ALA A 15 -0.37 20.52 -0.62
CA ALA A 15 -0.64 19.18 -1.13
C ALA A 15 -1.23 19.22 -2.56
N ASP A 16 -2.15 20.16 -2.82
CA ASP A 16 -2.70 20.37 -4.16
C ASP A 16 -1.61 20.76 -5.17
N ALA A 17 -0.73 21.69 -4.81
CA ALA A 17 0.39 22.07 -5.66
C ALA A 17 1.33 20.88 -5.95
N TYR A 18 1.65 20.09 -4.92
CA TYR A 18 2.51 18.91 -5.05
C TYR A 18 1.90 17.87 -6.00
N PHE A 19 0.68 17.39 -5.73
CA PHE A 19 0.06 16.34 -6.52
C PHE A 19 -0.32 16.80 -7.93
N LYS A 20 -0.72 18.06 -8.08
CA LYS A 20 -0.96 18.65 -9.39
C LYS A 20 0.29 18.67 -10.25
N THR A 21 1.41 19.10 -9.69
CA THR A 21 2.71 19.14 -10.42
C THR A 21 3.12 17.73 -10.88
N LEU A 22 2.96 16.73 -10.01
CA LEU A 22 3.25 15.33 -10.39
C LEU A 22 2.31 14.84 -11.49
N ARG A 23 1.02 15.16 -11.39
CA ARG A 23 0.02 14.77 -12.41
C ARG A 23 0.34 15.39 -13.75
N ASP A 24 0.60 16.71 -13.78
CA ASP A 24 0.89 17.43 -15.01
C ASP A 24 2.18 16.88 -15.68
N ALA A 25 3.22 16.64 -14.90
CA ALA A 25 4.47 16.06 -15.40
C ALA A 25 4.26 14.64 -15.95
N LEU A 26 3.56 13.78 -15.23
CA LEU A 26 3.27 12.41 -15.67
C LEU A 26 2.43 12.43 -16.96
N GLN A 27 1.42 13.26 -17.02
CA GLN A 27 0.55 13.37 -18.19
C GLN A 27 1.30 13.87 -19.43
N TRP A 28 2.28 14.77 -19.25
CA TRP A 28 3.12 15.25 -20.33
C TRP A 28 4.11 14.21 -20.84
N HIS A 29 4.78 13.48 -19.91
CA HIS A 29 5.87 12.58 -20.29
C HIS A 29 5.44 11.13 -20.47
N ALA A 30 4.37 10.69 -19.80
CA ALA A 30 3.91 9.30 -19.79
C ALA A 30 2.39 9.22 -19.62
N PRO A 31 1.60 9.72 -20.58
CA PRO A 31 0.14 9.90 -20.44
C PRO A 31 -0.63 8.60 -20.19
N ASN A 32 -0.07 7.46 -20.60
CA ASN A 32 -0.70 6.13 -20.45
C ASN A 32 -0.37 5.44 -19.12
N HIS A 33 0.33 6.12 -18.18
CA HIS A 33 0.67 5.56 -16.88
C HIS A 33 -0.28 6.07 -15.79
N LEU A 34 -0.53 5.21 -14.80
CA LEU A 34 -1.28 5.57 -13.61
C LEU A 34 -0.38 6.28 -12.60
N LEU A 35 -0.91 7.31 -11.94
CA LEU A 35 -0.28 7.94 -10.79
C LEU A 35 -0.80 7.26 -9.51
N LEU A 36 0.06 6.50 -8.83
CA LEU A 36 -0.31 5.58 -7.75
C LEU A 36 -0.33 6.22 -6.35
N GLY A 37 -0.47 7.52 -6.25
CA GLY A 37 -0.59 8.22 -4.97
C GLY A 37 0.73 8.48 -4.25
N GLY A 38 0.64 8.76 -2.95
CA GLY A 38 1.75 9.29 -2.16
C GLY A 38 2.46 8.30 -1.23
N ARG A 39 2.10 7.01 -1.20
CA ARG A 39 2.63 5.99 -0.27
C ARG A 39 2.64 6.50 1.19
N PHE A 40 1.46 6.87 1.68
CA PHE A 40 1.32 7.50 2.98
C PHE A 40 1.75 6.56 4.12
N ALA A 41 2.85 6.88 4.80
CA ALA A 41 3.25 6.27 6.06
C ALA A 41 2.64 7.05 7.25
N VAL A 42 2.67 8.37 7.14
CA VAL A 42 1.90 9.31 7.97
C VAL A 42 1.06 10.14 7.03
N SER A 43 -0.19 10.36 7.38
CA SER A 43 -1.12 11.06 6.49
C SER A 43 -2.07 11.96 7.27
N THR A 44 -2.52 13.01 6.59
CA THR A 44 -3.59 13.89 7.08
C THR A 44 -4.77 13.84 6.10
N PRO A 45 -5.99 14.11 6.56
CA PRO A 45 -7.16 14.16 5.68
C PRO A 45 -6.99 15.13 4.51
N GLU A 46 -6.29 16.24 4.72
CA GLU A 46 -5.99 17.24 3.70
C GLU A 46 -5.13 16.66 2.58
N ALA A 47 -4.02 16.00 2.94
CA ALA A 47 -3.10 15.40 1.99
C ALA A 47 -3.74 14.23 1.23
N ILE A 48 -4.50 13.37 1.91
CA ILE A 48 -5.23 12.26 1.28
C ILE A 48 -6.27 12.80 0.30
N THR A 49 -7.04 13.83 0.68
CA THR A 49 -8.06 14.43 -0.18
C THR A 49 -7.45 15.07 -1.43
N SER A 50 -6.34 15.78 -1.28
CA SER A 50 -5.60 16.35 -2.42
C SER A 50 -5.03 15.25 -3.31
N CYS A 51 -4.45 14.20 -2.74
CA CYS A 51 -3.98 13.04 -3.49
C CYS A 51 -5.12 12.41 -4.30
N ALA A 52 -6.29 12.19 -3.71
CA ALA A 52 -7.45 11.62 -4.39
C ALA A 52 -7.93 12.46 -5.57
N ARG A 53 -7.74 13.78 -5.54
CA ARG A 53 -8.11 14.68 -6.64
C ARG A 53 -7.22 14.50 -7.88
N TYR A 54 -5.93 14.30 -7.68
CA TYR A 54 -4.94 14.31 -8.76
C TYR A 54 -4.40 12.93 -9.14
N CYS A 55 -4.50 11.94 -8.26
CA CYS A 55 -4.00 10.59 -8.48
C CYS A 55 -5.10 9.62 -8.91
N ASP A 56 -4.70 8.56 -9.59
CA ASP A 56 -5.63 7.52 -10.07
C ASP A 56 -6.08 6.60 -8.94
N LEU A 57 -5.21 6.41 -7.93
CA LEU A 57 -5.51 5.68 -6.71
C LEU A 57 -4.77 6.29 -5.51
N LEU A 58 -5.13 5.84 -4.31
CA LEU A 58 -4.45 6.17 -3.06
C LEU A 58 -3.52 5.03 -2.66
N SER A 59 -2.37 5.34 -2.08
CA SER A 59 -1.46 4.31 -1.57
C SER A 59 -1.01 4.58 -0.14
N PHE A 60 -0.99 3.51 0.69
CA PHE A 60 -0.68 3.60 2.12
C PHE A 60 0.34 2.54 2.51
N ASN A 61 1.25 2.92 3.41
CA ASN A 61 2.13 1.99 4.12
C ASN A 61 1.45 1.62 5.44
N LEU A 62 1.01 0.37 5.56
CA LEU A 62 0.20 -0.08 6.69
C LEU A 62 0.92 -1.17 7.49
N TYR A 63 1.34 -0.82 8.70
CA TYR A 63 1.99 -1.75 9.63
C TYR A 63 1.08 -2.08 10.81
N THR A 64 -0.16 -2.44 10.51
CA THR A 64 -1.20 -2.84 11.45
C THR A 64 -1.53 -4.33 11.29
N PRO A 65 -2.06 -5.02 12.31
CA PRO A 65 -2.47 -6.41 12.18
C PRO A 65 -3.50 -6.68 11.09
N LEU A 66 -4.40 -5.73 10.84
CA LEU A 66 -5.41 -5.78 9.77
C LEU A 66 -5.47 -4.43 9.03
N PRO A 67 -5.74 -4.41 7.71
CA PRO A 67 -5.76 -3.17 6.92
C PRO A 67 -6.72 -2.11 7.47
N GLY A 68 -7.93 -2.50 7.89
CA GLY A 68 -8.95 -1.58 8.40
C GLY A 68 -8.57 -0.88 9.71
N GLN A 69 -7.51 -1.31 10.39
CA GLN A 69 -7.02 -0.63 11.59
C GLN A 69 -6.14 0.59 11.28
N GLY A 70 -5.67 0.70 10.03
CA GLY A 70 -4.84 1.81 9.59
C GLY A 70 -5.49 2.69 8.52
N LEU A 71 -6.75 2.44 8.18
CA LEU A 71 -7.50 3.18 7.16
C LEU A 71 -8.75 3.81 7.78
N ASP A 72 -9.09 5.02 7.34
CA ASP A 72 -10.37 5.66 7.67
C ASP A 72 -11.40 5.33 6.59
N ASP A 73 -12.21 4.31 6.86
CA ASP A 73 -13.24 3.84 5.93
C ASP A 73 -14.26 4.95 5.57
N SER A 74 -14.54 5.88 6.50
CA SER A 74 -15.45 6.98 6.26
C SER A 74 -14.88 8.01 5.28
N LEU A 75 -13.59 8.26 5.35
CA LEU A 75 -12.87 9.09 4.39
C LEU A 75 -12.79 8.39 3.03
N LEU A 76 -12.43 7.12 2.99
CA LEU A 76 -12.34 6.34 1.75
C LEU A 76 -13.68 6.27 1.03
N ALA A 77 -14.79 6.09 1.75
CA ALA A 77 -16.13 6.09 1.18
C ALA A 77 -16.50 7.42 0.51
N ARG A 78 -16.05 8.56 1.08
CA ARG A 78 -16.28 9.89 0.48
C ARG A 78 -15.42 10.15 -0.75
N LEU A 79 -14.20 9.60 -0.77
CA LEU A 79 -13.25 9.83 -1.86
C LEU A 79 -13.48 8.89 -3.04
N ASP A 80 -14.07 7.73 -2.80
CA ASP A 80 -14.40 6.70 -3.80
C ASP A 80 -13.22 6.40 -4.75
N LYS A 81 -12.05 6.15 -4.17
CA LYS A 81 -10.82 5.85 -4.92
C LYS A 81 -10.31 4.46 -4.59
N PRO A 82 -9.75 3.74 -5.58
CA PRO A 82 -9.02 2.51 -5.32
C PRO A 82 -7.85 2.76 -4.36
N VAL A 83 -7.57 1.78 -3.50
CA VAL A 83 -6.50 1.83 -2.50
C VAL A 83 -5.48 0.73 -2.77
N LEU A 84 -4.20 1.10 -2.85
CA LEU A 84 -3.07 0.20 -2.86
C LEU A 84 -2.40 0.22 -1.48
N ILE A 85 -2.26 -0.92 -0.84
CA ILE A 85 -1.36 -1.03 0.31
C ILE A 85 0.06 -1.17 -0.24
N SER A 86 0.81 -0.06 -0.22
CA SER A 86 2.13 0.02 -0.87
C SER A 86 3.25 -0.55 -0.02
N GLU A 87 3.03 -0.73 1.28
CA GLU A 87 3.90 -1.50 2.18
C GLU A 87 3.09 -2.12 3.30
N PHE A 88 3.44 -3.35 3.64
CA PHE A 88 3.10 -4.03 4.88
C PHE A 88 4.09 -5.16 5.12
N HIS A 89 4.32 -5.51 6.37
CA HIS A 89 5.05 -6.73 6.73
C HIS A 89 4.65 -7.27 8.09
N PHE A 90 5.05 -8.51 8.32
CA PHE A 90 5.13 -9.15 9.63
C PHE A 90 6.50 -9.79 9.74
N GLY A 91 7.33 -9.28 10.63
CA GLY A 91 8.65 -9.85 10.89
C GLY A 91 8.66 -10.72 12.14
N SER A 92 9.80 -11.35 12.43
CA SER A 92 10.02 -12.11 13.67
C SER A 92 11.49 -12.09 14.07
N ARG A 93 11.84 -12.65 15.26
CA ARG A 93 13.22 -12.67 15.74
C ARG A 93 13.81 -14.07 15.83
N ASP A 94 13.13 -15.08 15.32
CA ASP A 94 13.54 -16.48 15.46
C ASP A 94 14.50 -16.97 14.37
N ARG A 95 14.96 -16.09 13.46
CA ARG A 95 15.81 -16.44 12.32
C ARG A 95 17.14 -15.68 12.21
N GLY A 96 17.54 -14.99 13.24
CA GLY A 96 18.86 -14.39 13.34
C GLY A 96 18.90 -12.86 13.40
N PRO A 97 18.22 -12.08 12.52
CA PRO A 97 18.12 -10.63 12.69
C PRO A 97 17.48 -10.24 14.02
N PHE A 98 17.88 -9.06 14.54
CA PHE A 98 17.57 -8.66 15.92
C PHE A 98 16.25 -7.94 16.06
N TRP A 99 15.68 -7.48 14.96
CA TRP A 99 14.42 -6.73 14.92
C TRP A 99 13.33 -7.51 14.17
N GLY A 100 12.14 -7.55 14.74
CA GLY A 100 10.97 -8.22 14.17
C GLY A 100 10.15 -7.35 13.21
N GLY A 101 10.67 -6.20 12.79
CA GLY A 101 9.93 -5.27 11.96
C GLY A 101 8.99 -4.36 12.75
N VAL A 102 8.28 -3.47 12.05
CA VAL A 102 7.26 -2.56 12.62
C VAL A 102 6.07 -3.38 13.15
N SER A 103 5.66 -4.42 12.42
CA SER A 103 4.66 -5.40 12.85
C SER A 103 5.36 -6.73 13.12
N GLU A 104 5.50 -7.08 14.40
CA GLU A 104 6.20 -8.29 14.83
C GLU A 104 5.23 -9.46 15.04
N ALA A 105 5.59 -10.63 14.53
CA ALA A 105 4.96 -11.91 14.79
C ALA A 105 5.85 -12.77 15.70
N ALA A 106 5.26 -13.73 16.40
CA ALA A 106 5.97 -14.55 17.38
C ALA A 106 7.12 -15.40 16.77
N ASN A 107 6.96 -15.83 15.52
CA ASN A 107 7.94 -16.65 14.80
C ASN A 107 7.61 -16.66 13.30
N GLU A 108 8.45 -17.32 12.48
CA GLU A 108 8.26 -17.42 11.02
C GLU A 108 6.91 -18.03 10.62
N ARG A 109 6.41 -19.01 11.35
CA ARG A 109 5.08 -19.58 11.08
C ARG A 109 3.98 -18.54 11.29
N ALA A 110 4.04 -17.81 12.40
CA ALA A 110 3.09 -16.76 12.74
C ALA A 110 3.14 -15.59 11.72
N ARG A 111 4.32 -15.30 11.12
CA ARG A 111 4.44 -14.37 9.99
C ARG A 111 3.53 -14.79 8.83
N GLY A 112 3.58 -16.07 8.46
CA GLY A 112 2.74 -16.63 7.41
C GLY A 112 1.25 -16.57 7.73
N ASP A 113 0.87 -16.86 8.96
CA ASP A 113 -0.52 -16.77 9.42
C ASP A 113 -1.02 -15.31 9.40
N SER A 114 -0.20 -14.36 9.84
CA SER A 114 -0.49 -12.93 9.80
C SER A 114 -0.62 -12.43 8.35
N TYR A 115 0.28 -12.83 7.45
CA TYR A 115 0.20 -12.51 6.02
C TYR A 115 -1.14 -12.94 5.43
N ARG A 116 -1.52 -14.21 5.64
CA ARG A 116 -2.78 -14.75 5.15
C ARG A 116 -3.98 -13.97 5.69
N THR A 117 -4.03 -13.75 7.01
CA THR A 117 -5.12 -13.02 7.67
C THR A 117 -5.25 -11.59 7.16
N PHE A 118 -4.12 -10.89 6.98
CA PHE A 118 -4.10 -9.54 6.43
C PHE A 118 -4.64 -9.50 5.00
N LEU A 119 -4.18 -10.41 4.14
CA LEU A 119 -4.63 -10.49 2.75
C LEU A 119 -6.12 -10.85 2.64
N GLU A 120 -6.59 -11.79 3.45
CA GLU A 120 -8.02 -12.15 3.51
C GLU A 120 -8.90 -10.98 3.97
N ALA A 121 -8.41 -10.14 4.88
CA ALA A 121 -9.09 -8.93 5.30
C ALA A 121 -9.06 -7.84 4.21
N ALA A 122 -7.92 -7.67 3.52
CA ALA A 122 -7.81 -6.76 2.38
C ALA A 122 -8.82 -7.10 1.28
N LEU A 123 -8.99 -8.38 0.96
CA LEU A 123 -9.97 -8.87 -0.05
C LEU A 123 -11.44 -8.61 0.31
N LYS A 124 -11.76 -8.28 1.55
CA LYS A 124 -13.12 -7.93 1.98
C LYS A 124 -13.41 -6.43 1.84
N SER A 125 -12.35 -5.61 1.71
CA SER A 125 -12.52 -4.17 1.53
C SER A 125 -12.98 -3.87 0.10
N PRO A 126 -13.99 -3.02 -0.10
CA PRO A 126 -14.43 -2.61 -1.41
C PRO A 126 -13.45 -1.67 -2.11
N TYR A 127 -12.45 -1.15 -1.39
CA TYR A 127 -11.52 -0.14 -1.90
C TYR A 127 -10.14 -0.72 -2.21
N ILE A 128 -9.68 -1.76 -1.50
CA ILE A 128 -8.31 -2.28 -1.63
C ILE A 128 -8.19 -3.14 -2.89
N VAL A 129 -7.33 -2.69 -3.81
CA VAL A 129 -7.08 -3.35 -5.10
C VAL A 129 -5.76 -4.10 -5.16
N GLY A 130 -4.88 -3.93 -4.18
CA GLY A 130 -3.60 -4.61 -4.11
C GLY A 130 -2.84 -4.36 -2.81
N ALA A 131 -1.84 -5.20 -2.56
CA ALA A 131 -0.95 -5.08 -1.41
C ALA A 131 0.46 -5.53 -1.77
N HIS A 132 1.47 -4.72 -1.39
CA HIS A 132 2.88 -4.98 -1.64
C HIS A 132 3.59 -5.30 -0.33
N TRP A 133 4.27 -6.44 -0.31
CA TRP A 133 5.09 -6.84 0.83
C TRP A 133 6.38 -6.01 0.92
N PHE A 134 6.70 -5.49 2.08
CA PHE A 134 7.95 -4.85 2.39
C PHE A 134 8.75 -5.74 3.35
N GLN A 135 9.83 -6.42 2.89
CA GLN A 135 10.48 -6.30 1.58
C GLN A 135 10.93 -7.68 1.07
N TYR A 136 11.64 -7.74 -0.07
CA TYR A 136 12.11 -8.98 -0.67
C TYR A 136 13.20 -9.67 0.13
N LEU A 137 14.29 -8.95 0.48
CA LEU A 137 15.40 -9.45 1.28
C LEU A 137 15.24 -9.05 2.75
N ASP A 138 15.74 -9.90 3.66
CA ASP A 138 16.02 -9.46 5.02
C ASP A 138 16.99 -8.28 5.03
N GLN A 139 16.87 -7.46 6.05
CA GLN A 139 17.79 -6.36 6.24
C GLN A 139 19.15 -6.87 6.77
N PRO A 140 20.27 -6.19 6.47
CA PRO A 140 21.58 -6.63 6.93
C PRO A 140 21.64 -6.65 8.45
N ALA A 141 22.29 -7.68 9.02
CA ALA A 141 22.43 -7.82 10.46
C ALA A 141 23.15 -6.63 11.13
N SER A 142 24.05 -5.96 10.38
CA SER A 142 24.71 -4.72 10.80
C SER A 142 23.81 -3.48 10.78
N GLY A 143 22.60 -3.60 10.26
CA GLY A 143 21.68 -2.49 10.05
C GLY A 143 21.83 -1.82 8.68
N ARG A 144 20.71 -1.25 8.17
CA ARG A 144 20.73 -0.42 6.97
C ARG A 144 21.49 0.89 7.21
N LEU A 145 22.17 1.39 6.19
CA LEU A 145 23.02 2.58 6.29
C LEU A 145 22.23 3.83 6.75
N LEU A 146 20.98 3.99 6.35
CA LEU A 146 20.21 5.20 6.62
C LEU A 146 19.57 5.26 8.00
N ASP A 147 19.12 4.13 8.56
CA ASP A 147 18.28 4.07 9.76
C ASP A 147 18.65 2.95 10.75
N GLY A 148 19.62 2.12 10.39
CA GLY A 148 20.09 1.03 11.24
C GLY A 148 19.13 -0.16 11.35
N GLU A 149 18.06 -0.21 10.57
CA GLU A 149 17.13 -1.34 10.61
C GLU A 149 17.81 -2.66 10.23
N ASN A 150 17.54 -3.72 11.00
CA ASN A 150 18.14 -5.06 10.86
C ASN A 150 17.08 -6.17 11.00
N GLY A 151 15.92 -5.98 10.41
CA GLY A 151 14.75 -6.83 10.60
C GLY A 151 14.76 -8.12 9.78
N HIS A 152 14.24 -9.18 10.38
CA HIS A 152 13.80 -10.37 9.68
C HIS A 152 12.38 -10.15 9.12
N ILE A 153 12.31 -9.53 7.94
CA ILE A 153 11.07 -9.14 7.27
C ILE A 153 11.01 -9.63 5.81
N GLY A 154 12.10 -10.20 5.31
CA GLY A 154 12.24 -10.65 3.93
C GLY A 154 11.45 -11.91 3.59
N LEU A 155 11.32 -12.16 2.30
CA LEU A 155 10.99 -13.47 1.73
C LEU A 155 12.25 -14.34 1.62
N VAL A 156 13.39 -13.68 1.51
CA VAL A 156 14.72 -14.27 1.32
C VAL A 156 15.64 -13.71 2.40
N GLY A 157 16.42 -14.57 3.02
CA GLY A 157 17.38 -14.20 4.04
C GLY A 157 18.63 -13.53 3.46
N ILE A 158 19.47 -12.97 4.34
CA ILE A 158 20.73 -12.29 3.98
C ILE A 158 21.73 -13.19 3.24
N THR A 159 21.57 -14.51 3.32
CA THR A 159 22.39 -15.50 2.60
C THR A 159 21.89 -15.79 1.19
N GLY A 160 20.82 -15.14 0.75
CA GLY A 160 20.19 -15.38 -0.54
C GLY A 160 19.27 -16.62 -0.58
N LEU A 161 19.04 -17.29 0.55
CA LEU A 161 18.17 -18.45 0.63
C LEU A 161 16.74 -18.02 1.02
N PRO A 162 15.70 -18.54 0.31
CA PRO A 162 14.31 -18.24 0.64
C PRO A 162 13.89 -18.91 1.97
N PHE A 163 13.02 -18.26 2.72
CA PHE A 163 12.32 -18.86 3.84
C PHE A 163 11.19 -19.75 3.32
N ALA A 164 11.52 -20.99 2.96
CA ALA A 164 10.67 -21.88 2.18
C ALA A 164 9.23 -22.01 2.71
N GLY A 165 9.06 -22.16 4.04
CA GLY A 165 7.75 -22.28 4.67
C GLY A 165 6.92 -21.01 4.56
N PHE A 166 7.55 -19.85 4.76
CA PHE A 166 6.92 -18.55 4.60
C PHE A 166 6.56 -18.27 3.14
N VAL A 167 7.51 -18.45 2.22
CA VAL A 167 7.30 -18.26 0.78
C VAL A 167 6.17 -19.15 0.25
N ASP A 168 6.09 -20.42 0.69
CA ASP A 168 5.00 -21.32 0.29
C ASP A 168 3.64 -20.83 0.82
N THR A 169 3.60 -20.30 2.05
CA THR A 169 2.37 -19.70 2.60
C THR A 169 1.95 -18.46 1.82
N VAL A 170 2.88 -17.56 1.50
CA VAL A 170 2.64 -16.37 0.65
C VAL A 170 2.08 -16.81 -0.72
N ARG A 171 2.74 -17.76 -1.38
CA ARG A 171 2.32 -18.29 -2.68
C ARG A 171 0.89 -18.84 -2.63
N ARG A 172 0.58 -19.69 -1.66
CA ARG A 172 -0.77 -20.28 -1.51
C ARG A 172 -1.83 -19.21 -1.24
N SER A 173 -1.53 -18.23 -0.37
CA SER A 173 -2.44 -17.13 -0.06
C SER A 173 -2.73 -16.28 -1.30
N ASN A 174 -1.71 -15.95 -2.08
CA ASN A 174 -1.86 -15.17 -3.31
C ASN A 174 -2.67 -15.92 -4.38
N LEU A 175 -2.42 -17.21 -4.57
CA LEU A 175 -3.19 -18.04 -5.52
C LEU A 175 -4.66 -18.15 -5.09
N ALA A 176 -4.94 -18.32 -3.81
CA ALA A 176 -6.31 -18.34 -3.29
C ALA A 176 -7.01 -16.98 -3.49
N ALA A 177 -6.31 -15.87 -3.25
CA ALA A 177 -6.79 -14.51 -3.49
C ALA A 177 -7.16 -14.29 -4.97
N LEU A 178 -6.26 -14.63 -5.89
CA LEU A 178 -6.47 -14.52 -7.34
C LEU A 178 -7.65 -15.39 -7.81
N SER A 179 -7.80 -16.60 -7.27
CA SER A 179 -8.93 -17.48 -7.60
C SER A 179 -10.26 -16.86 -7.18
N ARG A 180 -10.33 -16.25 -5.98
CA ARG A 180 -11.53 -15.55 -5.51
C ARG A 180 -11.86 -14.34 -6.36
N LEU A 181 -10.87 -13.48 -6.65
CA LEU A 181 -11.05 -12.30 -7.50
C LEU A 181 -11.52 -12.69 -8.90
N SER A 182 -10.95 -13.73 -9.48
CA SER A 182 -11.38 -14.25 -10.79
C SER A 182 -12.82 -14.80 -10.77
N ALA A 183 -13.24 -15.42 -9.67
CA ALA A 183 -14.63 -15.88 -9.52
C ALA A 183 -15.59 -14.68 -9.38
N MET A 184 -15.23 -13.68 -8.59
CA MET A 184 -16.02 -12.45 -8.45
C MET A 184 -16.13 -11.69 -9.77
N ALA A 185 -15.04 -11.51 -10.50
CA ALA A 185 -15.02 -10.82 -11.78
C ALA A 185 -15.95 -11.50 -12.81
N ARG A 186 -16.02 -12.84 -12.82
CA ARG A 186 -16.94 -13.58 -13.70
C ARG A 186 -18.42 -13.42 -13.35
N SER A 187 -18.73 -13.05 -12.12
CA SER A 187 -20.11 -12.83 -11.66
C SER A 187 -20.57 -11.39 -11.79
N MET A 188 -19.67 -10.47 -12.12
CA MET A 188 -20.00 -9.06 -12.33
C MET A 188 -20.58 -8.85 -13.75
N PRO A 189 -21.54 -7.94 -13.92
CA PRO A 189 -21.95 -7.51 -15.25
C PRO A 189 -20.75 -6.92 -16.01
N ALA A 190 -20.77 -7.06 -17.34
CA ALA A 190 -19.74 -6.46 -18.16
C ALA A 190 -19.69 -4.94 -17.90
N VAL A 191 -18.53 -4.45 -17.51
CA VAL A 191 -18.30 -3.01 -17.35
C VAL A 191 -18.15 -2.40 -18.74
N GLU A 192 -18.96 -1.42 -19.08
CA GLU A 192 -18.75 -0.66 -20.30
C GLU A 192 -17.36 -0.01 -20.27
N PRO A 193 -16.61 -0.03 -21.38
CA PRO A 193 -15.31 0.63 -21.43
C PRO A 193 -15.52 2.12 -21.13
N LEU A 194 -14.66 2.65 -20.25
CA LEU A 194 -14.67 4.09 -19.99
C LEU A 194 -14.45 4.84 -21.31
N PRO A 195 -15.18 5.95 -21.54
CA PRO A 195 -14.92 6.79 -22.70
C PRO A 195 -13.45 7.23 -22.69
N PRO A 196 -12.83 7.38 -23.87
CA PRO A 196 -11.49 7.91 -23.97
C PRO A 196 -11.43 9.23 -23.22
N ARG A 197 -10.37 9.43 -22.43
CA ARG A 197 -10.16 10.73 -21.75
C ARG A 197 -10.17 11.80 -22.81
N GLU A 198 -11.06 12.77 -22.68
CA GLU A 198 -11.04 13.95 -23.54
C GLU A 198 -9.68 14.63 -23.29
N ASP A 199 -8.88 14.68 -24.33
CA ASP A 199 -7.65 15.46 -24.33
C ASP A 199 -8.05 16.90 -24.02
N SER A 200 -7.71 17.39 -22.84
CA SER A 200 -7.77 18.81 -22.53
C SER A 200 -6.70 19.50 -23.38
N ALA A 201 -6.96 19.54 -24.69
CA ALA A 201 -6.18 20.32 -25.62
C ALA A 201 -6.53 21.80 -25.40
N GLY A 202 -5.59 22.54 -24.84
CA GLY A 202 -5.36 23.94 -25.13
C GLY A 202 -6.30 24.95 -24.48
N SER A 203 -5.80 25.62 -23.49
CA SER A 203 -5.75 27.09 -23.47
C SER A 203 -4.74 27.58 -22.46
#